data_d63f96d9125fc9623e9003d322a81732
#
_entry.id   d63f96d9125fc9623e9003d322a81732
#
_cell.length_a   1.000
_cell.length_b   1.000
_cell.length_c   1.000
_cell.angle_alpha   90.00
_cell.angle_beta   90.00
_cell.angle_gamma   90.00
#
_symmetry.space_group_name_H-M   'P 1'
#
loop_
_entity.id
_entity.type
_entity.pdbx_description
1 polymer ?
#
loop_
_entity_poly.entity_id
_entity_poly.type
_entity_poly.pdbx_seq_one_letter_code
_entity_poly.pdbx_strand_id
1 'polypeptide(L)'
;MNPTLSAIKLAAIDWRLVLMGVVLAAIAVTFNGLSDGIFLSPENLYNIAQQTAVVGIVSTVVVLVIVARHIDLSVGSVMGFVGVLIATLQYSAGWSWQEASLAGLAMAIAVSMYQGALTAMLGVPSFVVTLGGLMSFRGAAFLVADGKTQPVNDAFFQRLGGGFDGAIGTSASWAIAGLMCAALGWSMLSKRRAKERYGVPNNPLWLDAAIVLLPVAIVLGFTATMNSYQIPSKEQPQGIPIPVLIWALVALVLSFLVHRTRFGRYVFAMGGNPEAAALVGIPVRRVTLMLFALMGVLITVAAIVSIARLNAGTNSLGTSMELYVIAAAVIGGTALAGGSGSILGSVLGALIMQSIDSGMLLLDVSIGVRYVIIGQVLIAAVVFDVLYRKFTGDTV
;
A
#
# COMPACT_ATOMS: atom_id res chain seq x y z
N MET A 1 36.53 26.02 22.70
CA MET A 1 35.11 26.36 22.61
C MET A 1 34.39 25.11 22.11
N ASN A 2 33.58 24.48 22.96
CA ASN A 2 32.82 23.31 22.61
C ASN A 2 31.77 23.67 21.51
N PRO A 3 31.73 22.98 20.37
CA PRO A 3 30.62 23.14 19.49
C PRO A 3 29.40 22.53 20.20
N THR A 4 28.51 23.41 20.55
CA THR A 4 27.25 23.14 21.23
C THR A 4 26.51 21.97 20.61
N LEU A 5 25.95 21.10 21.44
CA LEU A 5 25.02 20.01 21.17
C LEU A 5 23.79 20.41 20.31
N SER A 6 23.62 21.67 19.98
CA SER A 6 22.58 22.26 19.13
C SER A 6 22.74 21.99 17.61
N ALA A 7 23.85 21.39 17.20
CA ALA A 7 24.08 21.00 15.80
C ALA A 7 24.03 19.48 15.57
N ILE A 8 23.49 18.69 16.48
CA ILE A 8 22.99 17.38 16.15
C ILE A 8 21.88 17.66 15.13
N LYS A 9 22.23 17.53 13.85
CA LYS A 9 21.30 17.72 12.76
C LYS A 9 20.16 16.74 12.96
N LEU A 10 19.08 17.18 13.60
CA LEU A 10 17.73 16.63 13.50
C LEU A 10 17.28 16.47 12.02
N ALA A 11 18.12 16.90 11.09
CA ALA A 11 17.99 16.81 9.64
C ALA A 11 18.00 15.38 9.06
N ALA A 12 18.16 14.34 9.89
CA ALA A 12 18.10 12.95 9.44
C ALA A 12 16.76 12.26 9.79
N ILE A 13 15.89 12.92 10.55
CA ILE A 13 14.58 12.36 10.94
C ILE A 13 13.54 12.94 9.99
N ASP A 14 12.88 12.04 9.25
CA ASP A 14 11.69 12.42 8.48
C ASP A 14 10.52 12.67 9.45
N TRP A 15 10.33 13.94 9.82
CA TRP A 15 9.29 14.37 10.75
C TRP A 15 7.88 13.98 10.32
N ARG A 16 7.66 13.79 9.00
CA ARG A 16 6.38 13.29 8.48
C ARG A 16 6.12 11.87 8.97
N LEU A 17 7.10 10.98 8.87
CA LEU A 17 6.96 9.60 9.35
C LEU A 17 6.72 9.54 10.86
N VAL A 18 7.40 10.40 11.62
CA VAL A 18 7.18 10.51 13.08
C VAL A 18 5.76 10.96 13.37
N LEU A 19 5.29 12.01 12.70
CA LEU A 19 3.93 12.52 12.88
C LEU A 19 2.88 11.46 12.52
N MET A 20 3.08 10.73 11.43
CA MET A 20 2.19 9.62 11.05
C MET A 20 2.17 8.51 12.09
N GLY A 21 3.33 8.18 12.68
CA GLY A 21 3.42 7.25 13.80
C GLY A 21 2.64 7.73 15.04
N VAL A 22 2.73 9.02 15.37
CA VAL A 22 1.96 9.65 16.47
C VAL A 22 0.45 9.60 16.16
N VAL A 23 0.03 9.93 14.94
CA VAL A 23 -1.38 9.85 14.51
C VAL A 23 -1.89 8.41 14.61
N LEU A 24 -1.12 7.43 14.14
CA LEU A 24 -1.49 6.01 14.24
C LEU A 24 -1.63 5.57 15.71
N ALA A 25 -0.71 5.98 16.58
CA ALA A 25 -0.79 5.70 18.00
C ALA A 25 -2.02 6.37 18.65
N ALA A 26 -2.32 7.62 18.30
CA ALA A 26 -3.51 8.32 18.79
C ALA A 26 -4.80 7.60 18.36
N ILE A 27 -4.89 7.17 17.09
CA ILE A 27 -6.00 6.37 16.57
C ILE A 27 -6.14 5.08 17.38
N ALA A 28 -5.03 4.35 17.58
CA ALA A 28 -5.03 3.09 18.31
C ALA A 28 -5.50 3.27 19.76
N VAL A 29 -5.02 4.28 20.47
CA VAL A 29 -5.43 4.59 21.85
C VAL A 29 -6.91 4.98 21.90
N THR A 30 -7.36 5.83 20.99
CA THR A 30 -8.76 6.30 20.96
C THR A 30 -9.72 5.16 20.70
N PHE A 31 -9.51 4.39 19.63
CA PHE A 31 -10.41 3.28 19.32
C PHE A 31 -10.32 2.14 20.34
N ASN A 32 -9.15 1.89 20.93
CA ASN A 32 -9.01 0.90 22.00
C ASN A 32 -9.81 1.29 23.25
N GLY A 33 -9.78 2.57 23.63
CA GLY A 33 -10.59 3.09 24.73
C GLY A 33 -12.09 3.05 24.46
N LEU A 34 -12.51 3.33 23.22
CA LEU A 34 -13.93 3.32 22.83
C LEU A 34 -14.49 1.91 22.58
N SER A 35 -13.64 0.91 22.34
CA SER A 35 -14.02 -0.48 22.06
C SER A 35 -13.73 -1.43 23.24
N ASP A 36 -13.57 -0.92 24.46
CA ASP A 36 -13.28 -1.72 25.64
C ASP A 36 -12.07 -2.68 25.50
N GLY A 37 -11.03 -2.21 24.80
CA GLY A 37 -9.78 -2.96 24.57
C GLY A 37 -9.80 -3.88 23.36
N ILE A 38 -10.91 -4.01 22.64
CA ILE A 38 -11.04 -4.92 21.49
C ILE A 38 -10.16 -4.46 20.31
N PHE A 39 -9.96 -3.14 20.12
CA PHE A 39 -9.19 -2.62 18.98
C PHE A 39 -7.75 -3.15 18.96
N LEU A 40 -7.07 -3.24 20.11
CA LEU A 40 -5.72 -3.77 20.22
C LEU A 40 -5.67 -5.29 20.49
N SER A 41 -6.80 -6.00 20.41
CA SER A 41 -6.80 -7.46 20.52
C SER A 41 -5.99 -8.09 19.38
N PRO A 42 -5.32 -9.23 19.61
CA PRO A 42 -4.57 -9.94 18.56
C PRO A 42 -5.42 -10.27 17.33
N GLU A 43 -6.68 -10.63 17.53
CA GLU A 43 -7.63 -10.93 16.46
C GLU A 43 -7.88 -9.71 15.55
N ASN A 44 -8.20 -8.57 16.16
CA ASN A 44 -8.45 -7.36 15.37
C ASN A 44 -7.19 -6.84 14.69
N LEU A 45 -6.04 -6.87 15.35
CA LEU A 45 -4.76 -6.48 14.75
C LEU A 45 -4.37 -7.41 13.58
N TYR A 46 -4.67 -8.71 13.70
CA TYR A 46 -4.50 -9.66 12.61
C TYR A 46 -5.40 -9.31 11.41
N ASN A 47 -6.67 -9.00 11.66
CA ASN A 47 -7.63 -8.58 10.65
C ASN A 47 -7.21 -7.25 9.99
N ILE A 48 -6.77 -6.25 10.77
CA ILE A 48 -6.23 -4.99 10.25
C ILE A 48 -5.03 -5.26 9.34
N ALA A 49 -4.10 -6.12 9.74
CA ALA A 49 -2.92 -6.44 8.94
C ALA A 49 -3.28 -7.04 7.57
N GLN A 50 -4.24 -7.98 7.53
CA GLN A 50 -4.72 -8.57 6.27
C GLN A 50 -5.43 -7.57 5.37
N GLN A 51 -6.29 -6.74 5.92
CA GLN A 51 -7.05 -5.74 5.16
C GLN A 51 -6.12 -4.64 4.65
N THR A 52 -5.18 -4.20 5.50
CA THR A 52 -4.17 -3.22 5.11
C THR A 52 -3.31 -3.73 3.95
N ALA A 53 -3.02 -5.03 3.88
CA ALA A 53 -2.21 -5.58 2.80
C ALA A 53 -2.84 -5.32 1.42
N VAL A 54 -4.17 -5.46 1.27
CA VAL A 54 -4.86 -5.19 0.00
C VAL A 54 -4.76 -3.71 -0.38
N VAL A 55 -5.12 -2.81 0.55
CA VAL A 55 -5.01 -1.35 0.33
C VAL A 55 -3.56 -0.95 0.09
N GLY A 56 -2.63 -1.52 0.85
CA GLY A 56 -1.20 -1.25 0.77
C GLY A 56 -0.57 -1.65 -0.55
N ILE A 57 -0.92 -2.80 -1.12
CA ILE A 57 -0.44 -3.24 -2.44
C ILE A 57 -0.79 -2.19 -3.49
N VAL A 58 -2.04 -1.75 -3.52
CA VAL A 58 -2.51 -0.77 -4.52
C VAL A 58 -1.96 0.63 -4.22
N SER A 59 -1.94 1.06 -2.95
CA SER A 59 -1.46 2.40 -2.60
C SER A 59 0.00 2.61 -2.96
N THR A 60 0.85 1.59 -2.87
CA THR A 60 2.28 1.69 -3.24
C THR A 60 2.49 2.02 -4.72
N VAL A 61 1.66 1.53 -5.63
CA VAL A 61 1.75 1.90 -7.05
C VAL A 61 1.02 3.21 -7.34
N VAL A 62 -0.07 3.50 -6.64
CA VAL A 62 -0.79 4.78 -6.74
C VAL A 62 0.14 5.95 -6.41
N VAL A 63 1.07 5.80 -5.45
CA VAL A 63 2.14 6.79 -5.22
C VAL A 63 2.84 7.16 -6.51
N LEU A 64 3.27 6.19 -7.32
CA LEU A 64 4.00 6.45 -8.56
C LEU A 64 3.13 7.14 -9.60
N VAL A 65 1.85 6.77 -9.66
CA VAL A 65 0.87 7.38 -10.58
C VAL A 65 0.66 8.86 -10.20
N ILE A 66 0.48 9.16 -8.91
CA ILE A 66 0.30 10.53 -8.42
C ILE A 66 1.61 11.33 -8.59
N VAL A 67 2.77 10.74 -8.27
CA VAL A 67 4.08 11.37 -8.50
C VAL A 67 4.25 11.77 -9.96
N ALA A 68 3.76 10.97 -10.91
CA ALA A 68 3.79 11.26 -12.35
C ALA A 68 2.70 12.25 -12.81
N ARG A 69 1.98 12.91 -11.88
CA ARG A 69 0.85 13.83 -12.16
C ARG A 69 -0.37 13.18 -12.79
N HIS A 70 -0.56 11.88 -12.57
CA HIS A 70 -1.75 11.17 -13.00
C HIS A 70 -2.61 10.80 -11.79
N ILE A 71 -3.92 10.68 -11.99
CA ILE A 71 -4.87 10.19 -11.00
C ILE A 71 -5.63 9.04 -11.64
N ASP A 72 -5.66 7.89 -10.97
CA ASP A 72 -6.45 6.74 -11.40
C ASP A 72 -7.58 6.50 -10.40
N LEU A 73 -8.81 6.82 -10.83
CA LEU A 73 -10.03 6.61 -10.07
C LEU A 73 -10.65 5.24 -10.33
N SER A 74 -10.14 4.49 -11.31
CA SER A 74 -10.70 3.19 -11.68
C SER A 74 -10.12 2.00 -10.91
N VAL A 75 -9.09 2.21 -10.09
CA VAL A 75 -8.34 1.12 -9.44
C VAL A 75 -9.24 0.13 -8.70
N GLY A 76 -10.24 0.62 -7.97
CA GLY A 76 -11.20 -0.23 -7.24
C GLY A 76 -12.11 -1.01 -8.16
N SER A 77 -12.61 -0.39 -9.23
CA SER A 77 -13.50 -1.02 -10.21
C SER A 77 -12.76 -2.04 -11.06
N VAL A 78 -11.52 -1.75 -11.49
CA VAL A 78 -10.68 -2.70 -12.23
C VAL A 78 -10.32 -3.88 -11.33
N MET A 79 -9.99 -3.64 -10.04
CA MET A 79 -9.74 -4.70 -9.07
C MET A 79 -10.98 -5.60 -8.90
N GLY A 80 -12.17 -4.99 -8.77
CA GLY A 80 -13.43 -5.70 -8.69
C GLY A 80 -13.71 -6.55 -9.93
N PHE A 81 -13.59 -5.96 -11.12
CA PHE A 81 -13.77 -6.63 -12.39
C PHE A 81 -12.82 -7.82 -12.58
N VAL A 82 -11.53 -7.61 -12.34
CA VAL A 82 -10.48 -8.65 -12.46
C VAL A 82 -10.70 -9.76 -11.43
N GLY A 83 -11.05 -9.41 -10.19
CA GLY A 83 -11.33 -10.39 -9.15
C GLY A 83 -12.57 -11.26 -9.49
N VAL A 84 -13.66 -10.64 -9.94
CA VAL A 84 -14.86 -11.35 -10.39
C VAL A 84 -14.54 -12.21 -11.60
N LEU A 85 -13.77 -11.72 -12.59
CA LEU A 85 -13.36 -12.49 -13.76
C LEU A 85 -12.57 -13.75 -13.34
N ILE A 86 -11.56 -13.61 -12.47
CA ILE A 86 -10.76 -14.73 -11.97
C ILE A 86 -11.66 -15.76 -11.26
N ALA A 87 -12.57 -15.31 -10.40
CA ALA A 87 -13.48 -16.20 -9.68
C ALA A 87 -14.45 -16.91 -10.62
N THR A 88 -14.99 -16.20 -11.62
CA THR A 88 -15.90 -16.78 -12.64
C THR A 88 -15.19 -17.83 -13.50
N LEU A 89 -13.95 -17.57 -13.93
CA LEU A 89 -13.16 -18.54 -14.68
C LEU A 89 -12.88 -19.81 -13.88
N GLN A 90 -12.58 -19.68 -12.59
CA GLN A 90 -12.38 -20.84 -11.70
C GLN A 90 -13.67 -21.62 -11.49
N TYR A 91 -14.76 -20.94 -11.10
CA TYR A 91 -16.00 -21.59 -10.67
C TYR A 91 -16.85 -22.06 -11.85
N SER A 92 -17.12 -21.18 -12.80
CA SER A 92 -18.07 -21.45 -13.88
C SER A 92 -17.42 -22.10 -15.10
N ALA A 93 -16.17 -21.76 -15.44
CA ALA A 93 -15.45 -22.32 -16.57
C ALA A 93 -14.52 -23.50 -16.20
N GLY A 94 -14.34 -23.78 -14.90
CA GLY A 94 -13.51 -24.90 -14.43
C GLY A 94 -12.02 -24.74 -14.65
N TRP A 95 -11.54 -23.51 -14.83
CA TRP A 95 -10.10 -23.25 -15.01
C TRP A 95 -9.34 -23.44 -13.71
N SER A 96 -8.08 -23.84 -13.82
CA SER A 96 -7.18 -23.84 -12.68
C SER A 96 -6.99 -22.39 -12.15
N TRP A 97 -6.66 -22.23 -10.87
CA TRP A 97 -6.44 -20.91 -10.30
C TRP A 97 -5.29 -20.18 -10.99
N GLN A 98 -4.28 -20.90 -11.49
CA GLN A 98 -3.15 -20.33 -12.21
C GLN A 98 -3.59 -19.74 -13.56
N GLU A 99 -4.34 -20.51 -14.35
CA GLU A 99 -4.84 -20.06 -15.66
C GLU A 99 -5.78 -18.87 -15.52
N ALA A 100 -6.72 -18.94 -14.55
CA ALA A 100 -7.64 -17.84 -14.25
C ALA A 100 -6.89 -16.58 -13.79
N SER A 101 -5.87 -16.73 -12.95
CA SER A 101 -5.04 -15.60 -12.49
C SER A 101 -4.23 -14.98 -13.62
N LEU A 102 -3.67 -15.79 -14.54
CA LEU A 102 -2.97 -15.28 -15.72
C LEU A 102 -3.92 -14.54 -16.68
N ALA A 103 -5.11 -15.05 -16.88
CA ALA A 103 -6.14 -14.37 -17.68
C ALA A 103 -6.55 -13.04 -17.04
N GLY A 104 -6.75 -13.02 -15.71
CA GLY A 104 -7.02 -11.80 -14.95
C GLY A 104 -5.87 -10.79 -15.06
N LEU A 105 -4.63 -11.24 -14.98
CA LEU A 105 -3.43 -10.40 -15.15
C LEU A 105 -3.37 -9.79 -16.55
N ALA A 106 -3.58 -10.59 -17.59
CA ALA A 106 -3.59 -10.13 -18.96
C ALA A 106 -4.70 -9.08 -19.17
N MET A 107 -5.90 -9.33 -18.62
CA MET A 107 -7.04 -8.40 -18.70
C MET A 107 -6.73 -7.08 -17.95
N ALA A 108 -6.21 -7.15 -16.73
CA ALA A 108 -5.85 -5.96 -15.95
C ALA A 108 -4.80 -5.10 -16.65
N ILE A 109 -3.76 -5.73 -17.21
CA ILE A 109 -2.73 -5.02 -17.99
C ILE A 109 -3.36 -4.39 -19.24
N ALA A 110 -4.18 -5.11 -19.98
CA ALA A 110 -4.84 -4.61 -21.19
C ALA A 110 -5.73 -3.39 -20.88
N VAL A 111 -6.56 -3.48 -19.84
CA VAL A 111 -7.42 -2.39 -19.38
C VAL A 111 -6.61 -1.18 -18.93
N SER A 112 -5.61 -1.39 -18.09
CA SER A 112 -4.77 -0.30 -17.61
C SER A 112 -3.95 0.34 -18.73
N MET A 113 -3.40 -0.45 -19.65
CA MET A 113 -2.71 0.07 -20.84
C MET A 113 -3.63 0.82 -21.78
N TYR A 114 -4.88 0.38 -21.94
CA TYR A 114 -5.90 1.12 -22.71
C TYR A 114 -6.09 2.52 -22.12
N GLN A 115 -6.29 2.63 -20.80
CA GLN A 115 -6.43 3.93 -20.12
C GLN A 115 -5.13 4.75 -20.22
N GLY A 116 -3.98 4.10 -20.03
CA GLY A 116 -2.68 4.72 -20.18
C GLY A 116 -2.42 5.23 -21.62
N ALA A 117 -2.88 4.52 -22.65
CA ALA A 117 -2.76 4.91 -24.04
C ALA A 117 -3.62 6.15 -24.35
N LEU A 118 -4.87 6.19 -23.89
CA LEU A 118 -5.72 7.38 -24.03
C LEU A 118 -5.08 8.61 -23.37
N THR A 119 -4.44 8.42 -22.22
CA THR A 119 -3.75 9.50 -21.52
C THR A 119 -2.44 9.90 -22.22
N ALA A 120 -1.57 8.94 -22.53
CA ALA A 120 -0.22 9.21 -23.03
C ALA A 120 -0.17 9.56 -24.52
N MET A 121 -1.05 9.00 -25.35
CA MET A 121 -1.03 9.19 -26.81
C MET A 121 -1.99 10.26 -27.29
N LEU A 122 -3.21 10.29 -26.72
CA LEU A 122 -4.26 11.25 -27.10
C LEU A 122 -4.27 12.50 -26.22
N GLY A 123 -3.52 12.52 -25.10
CA GLY A 123 -3.47 13.67 -24.20
C GLY A 123 -4.73 13.87 -23.35
N VAL A 124 -5.60 12.87 -23.27
CA VAL A 124 -6.80 12.98 -22.44
C VAL A 124 -6.39 12.97 -20.97
N PRO A 125 -6.87 13.91 -20.13
CA PRO A 125 -6.54 13.91 -18.70
C PRO A 125 -6.85 12.57 -18.04
N SER A 126 -5.88 12.01 -17.28
CA SER A 126 -6.00 10.66 -16.72
C SER A 126 -7.23 10.50 -15.83
N PHE A 127 -7.56 11.53 -15.03
CA PHE A 127 -8.74 11.45 -14.15
C PHE A 127 -10.06 11.30 -14.92
N VAL A 128 -10.17 11.89 -16.14
CA VAL A 128 -11.38 11.74 -16.99
C VAL A 128 -11.46 10.32 -17.52
N VAL A 129 -10.34 9.79 -18.05
CA VAL A 129 -10.26 8.43 -18.57
C VAL A 129 -10.61 7.42 -17.50
N THR A 130 -10.02 7.56 -16.32
CA THR A 130 -10.20 6.62 -15.22
C THR A 130 -11.54 6.79 -14.51
N LEU A 131 -12.14 7.98 -14.50
CA LEU A 131 -13.52 8.17 -14.05
C LEU A 131 -14.52 7.42 -14.96
N GLY A 132 -14.34 7.50 -16.29
CA GLY A 132 -15.09 6.68 -17.23
C GLY A 132 -14.83 5.19 -16.99
N GLY A 133 -13.57 4.81 -16.75
CA GLY A 133 -13.16 3.46 -16.38
C GLY A 133 -13.80 2.94 -15.10
N LEU A 134 -13.96 3.79 -14.08
CA LEU A 134 -14.63 3.44 -12.82
C LEU A 134 -16.04 2.90 -13.08
N MET A 135 -16.83 3.58 -13.89
CA MET A 135 -18.19 3.14 -14.22
C MET A 135 -18.19 1.91 -15.17
N SER A 136 -17.36 1.96 -16.21
CA SER A 136 -17.28 0.89 -17.22
C SER A 136 -16.87 -0.45 -16.61
N PHE A 137 -15.80 -0.48 -15.80
CA PHE A 137 -15.32 -1.75 -15.21
C PHE A 137 -16.15 -2.19 -14.01
N ARG A 138 -16.84 -1.27 -13.32
CA ARG A 138 -17.86 -1.66 -12.35
C ARG A 138 -19.02 -2.37 -13.06
N GLY A 139 -19.51 -1.84 -14.19
CA GLY A 139 -20.51 -2.49 -15.01
C GLY A 139 -20.05 -3.82 -15.58
N ALA A 140 -18.80 -3.90 -16.07
CA ALA A 140 -18.20 -5.13 -16.58
C ALA A 140 -18.15 -6.26 -15.52
N ALA A 141 -17.87 -5.92 -14.25
CA ALA A 141 -17.90 -6.89 -13.16
C ALA A 141 -19.30 -7.51 -12.99
N PHE A 142 -20.37 -6.70 -13.08
CA PHE A 142 -21.75 -7.20 -13.03
C PHE A 142 -22.08 -8.10 -14.21
N LEU A 143 -21.65 -7.72 -15.43
CA LEU A 143 -21.94 -8.50 -16.63
C LEU A 143 -21.24 -9.86 -16.64
N VAL A 144 -19.97 -9.93 -16.21
CA VAL A 144 -19.19 -11.18 -16.20
C VAL A 144 -19.78 -12.21 -15.23
N ALA A 145 -20.29 -11.76 -14.09
CA ALA A 145 -20.84 -12.64 -13.07
C ALA A 145 -22.37 -12.75 -13.10
N ASP A 146 -23.04 -12.12 -14.05
CA ASP A 146 -24.51 -12.02 -14.10
C ASP A 146 -25.09 -11.49 -12.76
N GLY A 147 -24.41 -10.53 -12.15
CA GLY A 147 -24.78 -9.97 -10.85
C GLY A 147 -24.57 -10.90 -9.64
N LYS A 148 -24.07 -12.13 -9.85
CA LYS A 148 -23.94 -13.16 -8.81
C LYS A 148 -22.56 -13.11 -8.15
N THR A 149 -22.49 -13.55 -6.90
CA THR A 149 -21.22 -13.84 -6.23
C THR A 149 -20.65 -15.15 -6.76
N GLN A 150 -19.37 -15.15 -7.15
CA GLN A 150 -18.68 -16.32 -7.70
C GLN A 150 -17.76 -16.90 -6.62
N PRO A 151 -18.02 -18.12 -6.12
CA PRO A 151 -17.18 -18.72 -5.08
C PRO A 151 -15.80 -19.10 -5.61
N VAL A 152 -14.82 -19.16 -4.69
CA VAL A 152 -13.47 -19.64 -4.95
C VAL A 152 -13.19 -20.79 -4.00
N ASN A 153 -13.01 -22.00 -4.55
CA ASN A 153 -12.95 -23.24 -3.77
C ASN A 153 -11.55 -23.87 -3.71
N ASP A 154 -10.57 -23.37 -4.48
CA ASP A 154 -9.23 -23.92 -4.45
C ASP A 154 -8.52 -23.60 -3.13
N ALA A 155 -8.12 -24.65 -2.38
CA ALA A 155 -7.54 -24.52 -1.05
C ALA A 155 -6.19 -23.80 -1.05
N PHE A 156 -5.36 -23.98 -2.10
CA PHE A 156 -4.09 -23.27 -2.19
C PHE A 156 -4.31 -21.78 -2.46
N PHE A 157 -5.24 -21.48 -3.37
CA PHE A 157 -5.60 -20.11 -3.69
C PHE A 157 -6.13 -19.35 -2.47
N GLN A 158 -7.00 -19.98 -1.67
CA GLN A 158 -7.55 -19.40 -0.44
C GLN A 158 -6.46 -19.01 0.57
N ARG A 159 -5.33 -19.76 0.63
CA ARG A 159 -4.18 -19.41 1.49
C ARG A 159 -3.57 -18.05 1.14
N LEU A 160 -3.61 -17.63 -0.12
CA LEU A 160 -3.10 -16.33 -0.54
C LEU A 160 -3.86 -15.16 0.10
N GLY A 161 -5.09 -15.39 0.55
CA GLY A 161 -5.94 -14.44 1.26
C GLY A 161 -5.71 -14.35 2.76
N GLY A 162 -4.90 -15.23 3.34
CA GLY A 162 -4.63 -15.21 4.78
C GLY A 162 -5.78 -15.74 5.65
N GLY A 163 -6.66 -16.58 5.09
CA GLY A 163 -7.73 -17.25 5.82
C GLY A 163 -7.22 -18.33 6.78
N PHE A 164 -7.99 -19.41 6.97
CA PHE A 164 -7.74 -20.48 7.94
C PHE A 164 -6.35 -21.13 7.87
N ASP A 165 -5.75 -21.22 6.68
CA ASP A 165 -4.44 -21.80 6.41
C ASP A 165 -3.47 -20.84 5.74
N GLY A 166 -3.79 -19.55 5.70
CA GLY A 166 -3.05 -18.54 4.96
C GLY A 166 -2.04 -17.76 5.80
N ALA A 167 -1.45 -18.38 6.83
CA ALA A 167 -0.34 -17.85 7.60
C ALA A 167 0.86 -18.80 7.58
N ILE A 168 2.05 -18.27 7.82
CA ILE A 168 3.30 -19.04 7.69
C ILE A 168 3.68 -19.82 8.96
N GLY A 169 2.89 -19.70 10.04
CA GLY A 169 3.15 -20.32 11.33
C GLY A 169 4.21 -19.58 12.15
N THR A 170 4.30 -19.96 13.42
CA THR A 170 5.12 -19.28 14.44
C THR A 170 6.61 -19.30 14.12
N SER A 171 7.15 -20.48 13.80
CA SER A 171 8.60 -20.66 13.58
C SER A 171 9.11 -19.83 12.39
N ALA A 172 8.38 -19.89 11.26
CA ALA A 172 8.73 -19.11 10.08
C ALA A 172 8.58 -17.60 10.32
N SER A 173 7.57 -17.17 11.09
CA SER A 173 7.38 -15.77 11.46
C SER A 173 8.56 -15.22 12.27
N TRP A 174 9.03 -15.95 13.27
CA TRP A 174 10.20 -15.54 14.05
C TRP A 174 11.49 -15.61 13.22
N ALA A 175 11.64 -16.57 12.30
CA ALA A 175 12.78 -16.62 11.39
C ALA A 175 12.83 -15.38 10.47
N ILE A 176 11.70 -14.98 9.88
CA ILE A 176 11.61 -13.76 9.06
C ILE A 176 11.89 -12.51 9.91
N ALA A 177 11.32 -12.41 11.11
CA ALA A 177 11.60 -11.30 12.01
C ALA A 177 13.10 -11.20 12.34
N GLY A 178 13.73 -12.33 12.66
CA GLY A 178 15.18 -12.39 12.91
C GLY A 178 16.02 -11.94 11.71
N LEU A 179 15.66 -12.37 10.50
CA LEU A 179 16.31 -11.93 9.26
C LEU A 179 16.13 -10.44 9.03
N MET A 180 14.93 -9.89 9.27
CA MET A 180 14.68 -8.44 9.15
C MET A 180 15.49 -7.64 10.18
N CYS A 181 15.53 -8.08 11.44
CA CYS A 181 16.34 -7.44 12.46
C CYS A 181 17.85 -7.49 12.14
N ALA A 182 18.33 -8.63 11.64
CA ALA A 182 19.71 -8.76 11.17
C ALA A 182 20.01 -7.83 9.99
N ALA A 183 19.09 -7.70 9.03
CA ALA A 183 19.23 -6.79 7.89
C ALA A 183 19.26 -5.31 8.33
N LEU A 184 18.44 -4.92 9.31
CA LEU A 184 18.45 -3.59 9.89
C LEU A 184 19.79 -3.29 10.58
N GLY A 185 20.29 -4.21 11.40
CA GLY A 185 21.60 -4.11 12.05
C GLY A 185 22.75 -4.04 11.03
N TRP A 186 22.71 -4.89 10.01
CA TRP A 186 23.69 -4.87 8.91
C TRP A 186 23.67 -3.54 8.13
N SER A 187 22.46 -3.01 7.85
CA SER A 187 22.31 -1.71 7.19
C SER A 187 22.95 -0.58 8.00
N MET A 188 22.77 -0.59 9.32
CA MET A 188 23.42 0.37 10.22
C MET A 188 24.95 0.24 10.14
N LEU A 189 25.47 -0.96 10.31
CA LEU A 189 26.93 -1.21 10.29
C LEU A 189 27.55 -0.85 8.95
N SER A 190 26.89 -1.18 7.84
CA SER A 190 27.38 -0.86 6.49
C SER A 190 27.38 0.65 6.23
N LYS A 191 26.37 1.38 6.71
CA LYS A 191 26.34 2.85 6.62
C LYS A 191 27.49 3.48 7.44
N ARG A 192 27.77 2.98 8.64
CA ARG A 192 28.89 3.44 9.47
C ARG A 192 30.23 3.22 8.78
N ARG A 193 30.48 1.99 8.29
CA ARG A 193 31.69 1.66 7.53
C ARG A 193 31.86 2.51 6.28
N ALA A 194 30.76 2.80 5.57
CA ALA A 194 30.78 3.68 4.41
C ALA A 194 31.18 5.11 4.80
N LYS A 195 30.61 5.67 5.88
CA LYS A 195 30.97 7.01 6.38
C LYS A 195 32.47 7.08 6.76
N GLU A 196 32.98 6.09 7.48
CA GLU A 196 34.39 5.97 7.83
C GLU A 196 35.28 5.96 6.58
N ARG A 197 34.90 5.19 5.57
CA ARG A 197 35.66 5.09 4.30
C ARG A 197 35.70 6.41 3.53
N TYR A 198 34.67 7.25 3.65
CA TYR A 198 34.61 8.56 2.99
C TYR A 198 35.04 9.71 3.91
N GLY A 199 35.61 9.43 5.08
CA GLY A 199 36.06 10.46 6.03
C GLY A 199 34.95 11.30 6.66
N VAL A 200 33.69 10.81 6.61
CA VAL A 200 32.52 11.48 7.20
C VAL A 200 32.39 11.04 8.67
N PRO A 201 32.25 11.96 9.63
CA PRO A 201 32.12 11.59 11.04
C PRO A 201 30.84 10.77 11.28
N ASN A 202 30.97 9.67 12.03
CA ASN A 202 29.85 8.86 12.45
C ASN A 202 29.08 9.54 13.58
N ASN A 203 27.79 9.30 13.65
CA ASN A 203 26.99 9.65 14.82
C ASN A 203 27.47 8.84 16.05
N PRO A 204 27.21 9.31 17.27
CA PRO A 204 27.40 8.50 18.46
C PRO A 204 26.68 7.15 18.35
N LEU A 205 27.28 6.08 18.83
CA LEU A 205 26.71 4.72 18.72
C LEU A 205 25.30 4.60 19.30
N TRP A 206 25.04 5.29 20.42
CA TRP A 206 23.72 5.27 21.05
C TRP A 206 22.62 5.87 20.16
N LEU A 207 22.95 6.89 19.35
CA LEU A 207 21.99 7.52 18.44
C LEU A 207 21.67 6.59 17.25
N ASP A 208 22.70 6.00 16.64
CA ASP A 208 22.50 5.03 15.56
C ASP A 208 21.76 3.78 16.06
N ALA A 209 22.07 3.33 17.28
CA ALA A 209 21.35 2.23 17.92
C ALA A 209 19.88 2.60 18.19
N ALA A 210 19.58 3.79 18.69
CA ALA A 210 18.21 4.24 18.94
C ALA A 210 17.38 4.29 17.63
N ILE A 211 17.99 4.74 16.52
CA ILE A 211 17.33 4.76 15.19
C ILE A 211 16.99 3.34 14.70
N VAL A 212 17.78 2.33 15.05
CA VAL A 212 17.53 0.94 14.64
C VAL A 212 16.64 0.20 15.63
N LEU A 213 16.73 0.51 16.93
CA LEU A 213 15.93 -0.15 17.96
C LEU A 213 14.42 0.03 17.75
N LEU A 214 13.97 1.21 17.30
CA LEU A 214 12.55 1.45 17.05
C LEU A 214 11.97 0.54 15.94
N PRO A 215 12.54 0.48 14.73
CA PRO A 215 12.10 -0.48 13.72
C PRO A 215 12.20 -1.95 14.18
N VAL A 216 13.24 -2.31 14.92
CA VAL A 216 13.40 -3.65 15.50
C VAL A 216 12.27 -3.94 16.47
N ALA A 217 11.95 -3.01 17.38
CA ALA A 217 10.83 -3.18 18.32
C ALA A 217 9.48 -3.32 17.60
N ILE A 218 9.26 -2.56 16.51
CA ILE A 218 8.05 -2.67 15.68
C ILE A 218 7.98 -4.06 15.03
N VAL A 219 9.06 -4.56 14.44
CA VAL A 219 9.11 -5.89 13.81
C VAL A 219 8.84 -6.99 14.83
N LEU A 220 9.50 -6.94 15.98
CA LEU A 220 9.33 -7.95 17.03
C LEU A 220 7.93 -7.87 17.67
N GLY A 221 7.43 -6.67 17.94
CA GLY A 221 6.09 -6.45 18.48
C GLY A 221 5.00 -6.93 17.50
N PHE A 222 5.12 -6.59 16.22
CA PHE A 222 4.22 -7.09 15.17
C PHE A 222 4.23 -8.62 15.10
N THR A 223 5.43 -9.22 15.08
CA THR A 223 5.56 -10.68 15.02
C THR A 223 4.99 -11.35 16.26
N ALA A 224 5.22 -10.80 17.46
CA ALA A 224 4.64 -11.31 18.69
C ALA A 224 3.11 -11.24 18.65
N THR A 225 2.54 -10.13 18.20
CA THR A 225 1.08 -9.97 18.06
C THR A 225 0.49 -10.95 17.05
N MET A 226 1.12 -11.15 15.89
CA MET A 226 0.64 -12.12 14.90
C MET A 226 0.73 -13.56 15.41
N ASN A 227 1.71 -13.88 16.24
CA ASN A 227 1.86 -15.19 16.86
C ASN A 227 0.96 -15.41 18.08
N SER A 228 0.40 -14.35 18.67
CA SER A 228 -0.56 -14.49 19.78
C SER A 228 -2.00 -14.74 19.32
N TYR A 229 -2.28 -14.52 18.01
CA TYR A 229 -3.58 -14.84 17.44
C TYR A 229 -3.70 -16.35 17.18
N GLN A 230 -4.79 -16.93 17.67
CA GLN A 230 -5.14 -18.34 17.48
C GLN A 230 -6.53 -18.43 16.87
N ILE A 231 -6.70 -19.25 15.85
CA ILE A 231 -8.03 -19.55 15.34
C ILE A 231 -8.72 -20.49 16.32
N PRO A 232 -9.94 -20.16 16.78
CA PRO A 232 -10.62 -20.93 17.84
C PRO A 232 -10.75 -22.44 17.55
N SER A 233 -10.80 -22.83 16.25
CA SER A 233 -10.95 -24.24 15.84
C SER A 233 -9.64 -25.03 15.81
N LYS A 234 -8.47 -24.38 15.87
CA LYS A 234 -7.16 -25.05 15.71
C LYS A 234 -6.25 -24.99 16.92
N GLU A 235 -6.54 -24.08 17.87
CA GLU A 235 -5.72 -23.81 19.07
C GLU A 235 -4.22 -23.61 18.78
N GLN A 236 -3.88 -23.27 17.51
CA GLN A 236 -2.50 -23.06 17.08
C GLN A 236 -2.27 -21.61 16.68
N PRO A 237 -1.16 -21.01 17.11
CA PRO A 237 -0.77 -19.67 16.67
C PRO A 237 -0.62 -19.61 15.17
N GLN A 238 -1.17 -18.57 14.54
CA GLN A 238 -1.20 -18.43 13.08
C GLN A 238 0.13 -17.91 12.50
N GLY A 239 0.77 -16.97 13.18
CA GLY A 239 1.93 -16.27 12.64
C GLY A 239 1.55 -15.18 11.64
N ILE A 240 2.52 -14.73 10.83
CA ILE A 240 2.32 -13.66 9.86
C ILE A 240 1.43 -14.13 8.70
N PRO A 241 0.36 -13.39 8.36
CA PRO A 241 -0.51 -13.74 7.22
C PRO A 241 0.22 -13.57 5.88
N ILE A 242 -0.03 -14.47 4.94
CA ILE A 242 0.55 -14.43 3.57
C ILE A 242 0.28 -13.10 2.86
N PRO A 243 -0.91 -12.47 2.92
CA PRO A 243 -1.14 -11.14 2.35
C PRO A 243 -0.13 -10.08 2.78
N VAL A 244 0.27 -10.08 4.04
CA VAL A 244 1.26 -9.12 4.57
C VAL A 244 2.63 -9.35 3.96
N LEU A 245 3.02 -10.61 3.74
CA LEU A 245 4.28 -10.94 3.08
C LEU A 245 4.26 -10.54 1.60
N ILE A 246 3.14 -10.76 0.91
CA ILE A 246 2.95 -10.30 -0.48
C ILE A 246 3.08 -8.77 -0.54
N TRP A 247 2.41 -8.05 0.36
CA TRP A 247 2.51 -6.60 0.42
C TRP A 247 3.92 -6.11 0.74
N ALA A 248 4.58 -6.72 1.72
CA ALA A 248 5.97 -6.40 2.05
C ALA A 248 6.91 -6.61 0.85
N LEU A 249 6.74 -7.71 0.12
CA LEU A 249 7.49 -7.99 -1.11
C LEU A 249 7.21 -6.91 -2.18
N VAL A 250 5.95 -6.57 -2.42
CA VAL A 250 5.56 -5.50 -3.36
C VAL A 250 6.20 -4.17 -2.96
N ALA A 251 6.11 -3.78 -1.68
CA ALA A 251 6.71 -2.55 -1.19
C ALA A 251 8.24 -2.52 -1.35
N LEU A 252 8.92 -3.64 -1.11
CA LEU A 252 10.37 -3.78 -1.33
C LEU A 252 10.73 -3.67 -2.81
N VAL A 253 10.02 -4.39 -3.69
CA VAL A 253 10.25 -4.36 -5.14
C VAL A 253 10.02 -2.95 -5.70
N LEU A 254 8.93 -2.30 -5.32
CA LEU A 254 8.64 -0.94 -5.76
C LEU A 254 9.62 0.09 -5.18
N SER A 255 10.02 -0.07 -3.92
CA SER A 255 11.06 0.78 -3.32
C SER A 255 12.39 0.63 -4.07
N PHE A 256 12.80 -0.59 -4.42
CA PHE A 256 13.97 -0.84 -5.27
C PHE A 256 13.81 -0.19 -6.64
N LEU A 257 12.67 -0.40 -7.30
CA LEU A 257 12.36 0.14 -8.62
C LEU A 257 12.46 1.67 -8.62
N VAL A 258 11.91 2.32 -7.59
CA VAL A 258 11.92 3.79 -7.44
C VAL A 258 13.33 4.31 -7.23
N HIS A 259 14.10 3.74 -6.28
CA HIS A 259 15.36 4.34 -5.84
C HIS A 259 16.58 3.88 -6.66
N ARG A 260 16.50 2.71 -7.32
CA ARG A 260 17.66 2.08 -7.97
C ARG A 260 17.57 2.00 -9.48
N THR A 261 16.39 2.25 -10.11
CA THR A 261 16.24 2.10 -11.56
C THR A 261 16.11 3.44 -12.29
N ARG A 262 16.31 3.41 -13.61
CA ARG A 262 16.04 4.57 -14.49
C ARG A 262 14.56 4.92 -14.53
N PHE A 263 13.70 3.90 -14.45
CA PHE A 263 12.25 4.09 -14.48
C PHE A 263 11.78 4.97 -13.31
N GLY A 264 12.19 4.67 -12.07
CA GLY A 264 11.85 5.50 -10.91
C GLY A 264 12.32 6.95 -11.09
N ARG A 265 13.58 7.17 -11.50
CA ARG A 265 14.09 8.52 -11.75
C ARG A 265 13.28 9.27 -12.83
N TYR A 266 12.84 8.58 -13.88
CA TYR A 266 12.01 9.18 -14.93
C TYR A 266 10.63 9.56 -14.42
N VAL A 267 9.99 8.72 -13.59
CA VAL A 267 8.69 9.00 -12.97
C VAL A 267 8.76 10.28 -12.12
N PHE A 268 9.79 10.42 -11.29
CA PHE A 268 9.96 11.61 -10.46
C PHE A 268 10.31 12.86 -11.27
N ALA A 269 11.18 12.73 -12.29
CA ALA A 269 11.56 13.86 -13.16
C ALA A 269 10.36 14.38 -13.95
N MET A 270 9.58 13.49 -14.58
CA MET A 270 8.37 13.91 -15.32
C MET A 270 7.28 14.47 -14.38
N GLY A 271 7.25 13.99 -13.14
CA GLY A 271 6.33 14.52 -12.14
C GLY A 271 6.71 15.92 -11.66
N GLY A 272 7.98 16.26 -11.63
CA GLY A 272 8.44 17.63 -11.33
C GLY A 272 8.10 18.60 -12.46
N ASN A 273 8.55 18.31 -13.67
CA ASN A 273 8.24 19.10 -14.88
C ASN A 273 8.23 18.18 -16.12
N PRO A 274 7.06 17.83 -16.67
CA PRO A 274 6.95 16.93 -17.81
C PRO A 274 7.60 17.50 -19.08
N GLU A 275 7.51 18.82 -19.30
CA GLU A 275 8.08 19.49 -20.48
C GLU A 275 9.62 19.47 -20.43
N ALA A 276 10.19 19.87 -19.29
CA ALA A 276 11.62 19.80 -19.09
C ALA A 276 12.15 18.37 -19.18
N ALA A 277 11.41 17.38 -18.64
CA ALA A 277 11.76 15.98 -18.75
C ALA A 277 11.80 15.49 -20.20
N ALA A 278 10.84 15.93 -21.03
CA ALA A 278 10.82 15.61 -22.45
C ALA A 278 11.99 16.24 -23.20
N LEU A 279 12.37 17.49 -22.88
CA LEU A 279 13.49 18.20 -23.50
C LEU A 279 14.85 17.52 -23.24
N VAL A 280 15.04 16.89 -22.08
CA VAL A 280 16.25 16.12 -21.77
C VAL A 280 16.19 14.66 -22.25
N GLY A 281 15.18 14.32 -23.10
CA GLY A 281 15.08 13.03 -23.77
C GLY A 281 14.40 11.93 -22.98
N ILE A 282 13.69 12.22 -21.88
CA ILE A 282 12.88 11.23 -21.16
C ILE A 282 11.66 10.88 -22.03
N PRO A 283 11.44 9.59 -22.35
CA PRO A 283 10.31 9.16 -23.18
C PRO A 283 8.99 9.14 -22.36
N VAL A 284 8.46 10.32 -22.04
CA VAL A 284 7.31 10.51 -21.15
C VAL A 284 6.15 9.58 -21.49
N ARG A 285 5.78 9.46 -22.78
CA ARG A 285 4.68 8.58 -23.23
C ARG A 285 4.92 7.12 -22.88
N ARG A 286 6.14 6.61 -23.08
CA ARG A 286 6.48 5.21 -22.75
C ARG A 286 6.49 4.99 -21.25
N VAL A 287 7.02 5.94 -20.48
CA VAL A 287 7.04 5.85 -19.00
C VAL A 287 5.61 5.83 -18.46
N THR A 288 4.72 6.67 -18.99
CA THR A 288 3.29 6.66 -18.61
C THR A 288 2.64 5.31 -18.93
N LEU A 289 2.84 4.74 -20.11
CA LEU A 289 2.31 3.42 -20.46
C LEU A 289 2.83 2.32 -19.53
N MET A 290 4.15 2.32 -19.24
CA MET A 290 4.74 1.36 -18.31
C MET A 290 4.16 1.50 -16.89
N LEU A 291 3.85 2.73 -16.48
CA LEU A 291 3.27 3.02 -15.19
C LEU A 291 1.85 2.45 -15.07
N PHE A 292 1.02 2.65 -16.10
CA PHE A 292 -0.32 2.05 -16.15
C PHE A 292 -0.26 0.52 -16.27
N ALA A 293 0.69 -0.04 -17.02
CA ALA A 293 0.89 -1.50 -17.05
C ALA A 293 1.26 -2.05 -15.67
N LEU A 294 2.17 -1.38 -14.94
CA LEU A 294 2.55 -1.73 -13.56
C LEU A 294 1.34 -1.65 -12.62
N MET A 295 0.47 -0.64 -12.81
CA MET A 295 -0.80 -0.54 -12.09
C MET A 295 -1.65 -1.78 -12.31
N GLY A 296 -1.84 -2.23 -13.56
CA GLY A 296 -2.59 -3.45 -13.88
C GLY A 296 -2.04 -4.70 -13.19
N VAL A 297 -0.71 -4.85 -13.13
CA VAL A 297 -0.06 -5.95 -12.41
C VAL A 297 -0.43 -5.94 -10.94
N LEU A 298 -0.30 -4.79 -10.27
CA LEU A 298 -0.52 -4.72 -8.82
C LEU A 298 -2.00 -4.73 -8.44
N ILE A 299 -2.87 -4.22 -9.28
CA ILE A 299 -4.32 -4.40 -9.16
C ILE A 299 -4.67 -5.90 -9.19
N THR A 300 -4.04 -6.68 -10.08
CA THR A 300 -4.27 -8.13 -10.12
C THR A 300 -3.82 -8.82 -8.85
N VAL A 301 -2.64 -8.48 -8.33
CA VAL A 301 -2.15 -9.03 -7.06
C VAL A 301 -3.12 -8.72 -5.92
N ALA A 302 -3.60 -7.48 -5.83
CA ALA A 302 -4.58 -7.08 -4.83
C ALA A 302 -5.94 -7.79 -5.01
N ALA A 303 -6.39 -7.98 -6.26
CA ALA A 303 -7.61 -8.71 -6.59
C ALA A 303 -7.50 -10.17 -6.13
N ILE A 304 -6.40 -10.87 -6.46
CA ILE A 304 -6.14 -12.26 -6.03
C ILE A 304 -6.19 -12.36 -4.51
N VAL A 305 -5.44 -11.52 -3.79
CA VAL A 305 -5.42 -11.50 -2.32
C VAL A 305 -6.83 -11.25 -1.77
N SER A 306 -7.58 -10.34 -2.37
CA SER A 306 -8.91 -9.95 -1.90
C SER A 306 -9.94 -11.06 -2.08
N ILE A 307 -10.04 -11.66 -3.29
CA ILE A 307 -10.99 -12.77 -3.54
C ILE A 307 -10.60 -14.05 -2.81
N ALA A 308 -9.30 -14.30 -2.62
CA ALA A 308 -8.82 -15.40 -1.81
C ALA A 308 -9.22 -15.22 -0.32
N ARG A 309 -9.14 -14.00 0.20
CA ARG A 309 -9.56 -13.67 1.58
C ARG A 309 -11.06 -13.81 1.79
N LEU A 310 -11.85 -13.38 0.82
CA LEU A 310 -13.32 -13.45 0.86
C LEU A 310 -13.87 -14.83 0.47
N ASN A 311 -13.02 -15.71 -0.06
CA ASN A 311 -13.40 -16.97 -0.72
C ASN A 311 -14.42 -16.77 -1.84
N ALA A 312 -14.50 -15.56 -2.40
CA ALA A 312 -15.49 -15.20 -3.42
C ALA A 312 -15.08 -13.94 -4.20
N GLY A 313 -15.44 -13.91 -5.48
CA GLY A 313 -15.52 -12.70 -6.28
C GLY A 313 -16.91 -12.09 -6.19
N THR A 314 -17.03 -10.88 -5.65
CA THR A 314 -18.30 -10.17 -5.49
C THR A 314 -18.32 -8.89 -6.30
N ASN A 315 -19.51 -8.45 -6.75
CA ASN A 315 -19.66 -7.21 -7.51
C ASN A 315 -19.36 -5.94 -6.67
N SER A 316 -19.36 -6.06 -5.33
CA SER A 316 -18.97 -4.99 -4.42
C SER A 316 -17.46 -4.92 -4.16
N LEU A 317 -16.67 -5.87 -4.68
CA LEU A 317 -15.22 -5.88 -4.50
C LEU A 317 -14.60 -4.58 -5.02
N GLY A 318 -13.71 -3.99 -4.23
CA GLY A 318 -13.04 -2.74 -4.58
C GLY A 318 -13.93 -1.50 -4.56
N THR A 319 -15.12 -1.54 -3.96
CA THR A 319 -15.97 -0.34 -3.82
C THR A 319 -15.28 0.69 -2.95
N SER A 320 -15.17 1.92 -3.47
CA SER A 320 -14.50 3.06 -2.83
C SER A 320 -12.99 2.86 -2.56
N MET A 321 -12.38 1.78 -3.07
CA MET A 321 -10.95 1.51 -2.88
C MET A 321 -10.07 2.65 -3.37
N GLU A 322 -10.48 3.35 -4.44
CA GLU A 322 -9.79 4.54 -4.97
C GLU A 322 -9.60 5.62 -3.91
N LEU A 323 -10.60 5.84 -3.05
CA LEU A 323 -10.52 6.83 -1.97
C LEU A 323 -9.51 6.42 -0.90
N TYR A 324 -9.53 5.14 -0.50
CA TYR A 324 -8.61 4.61 0.51
C TYR A 324 -7.15 4.68 0.03
N VAL A 325 -6.87 4.28 -1.21
CA VAL A 325 -5.49 4.23 -1.71
C VAL A 325 -4.92 5.61 -2.01
N ILE A 326 -5.75 6.55 -2.52
CA ILE A 326 -5.35 7.95 -2.72
C ILE A 326 -5.12 8.62 -1.35
N ALA A 327 -6.04 8.44 -0.40
CA ALA A 327 -5.86 8.95 0.96
C ALA A 327 -4.58 8.38 1.61
N ALA A 328 -4.33 7.07 1.49
CA ALA A 328 -3.11 6.45 1.99
C ALA A 328 -1.84 7.05 1.36
N ALA A 329 -1.83 7.28 0.05
CA ALA A 329 -0.70 7.90 -0.65
C ALA A 329 -0.48 9.36 -0.20
N VAL A 330 -1.55 10.16 -0.08
CA VAL A 330 -1.48 11.57 0.30
C VAL A 330 -1.10 11.74 1.77
N ILE A 331 -1.74 11.01 2.69
CA ILE A 331 -1.34 10.95 4.11
C ILE A 331 0.14 10.54 4.19
N GLY A 332 0.56 9.57 3.37
CA GLY A 332 1.95 9.15 3.22
C GLY A 332 2.92 10.19 2.68
N GLY A 333 2.46 11.40 2.37
CA GLY A 333 3.27 12.52 1.91
C GLY A 333 3.52 12.56 0.40
N THR A 334 2.69 11.87 -0.40
CA THR A 334 2.73 11.99 -1.85
C THR A 334 2.04 13.28 -2.28
N ALA A 335 2.75 14.11 -3.06
CA ALA A 335 2.22 15.37 -3.57
C ALA A 335 1.21 15.14 -4.68
N LEU A 336 0.00 15.65 -4.54
CA LEU A 336 -0.99 15.63 -5.63
C LEU A 336 -0.54 16.46 -6.85
N ALA A 337 0.30 17.47 -6.65
CA ALA A 337 0.92 18.23 -7.73
C ALA A 337 1.99 17.43 -8.50
N GLY A 338 2.39 16.26 -8.01
CA GLY A 338 3.43 15.40 -8.58
C GLY A 338 4.84 15.69 -8.08
N GLY A 339 5.81 14.94 -8.59
CA GLY A 339 7.25 15.15 -8.34
C GLY A 339 7.78 14.67 -6.99
N SER A 340 6.95 14.40 -6.01
CA SER A 340 7.38 13.87 -4.71
C SER A 340 6.40 12.84 -4.13
N GLY A 341 6.94 11.81 -3.48
CA GLY A 341 6.16 10.74 -2.85
C GLY A 341 7.05 9.71 -2.20
N SER A 342 6.47 8.93 -1.28
CA SER A 342 7.18 7.92 -0.49
C SER A 342 6.39 6.62 -0.43
N ILE A 343 7.04 5.52 -0.87
CA ILE A 343 6.48 4.16 -0.71
C ILE A 343 6.28 3.82 0.77
N LEU A 344 7.28 4.11 1.60
CA LEU A 344 7.17 3.87 3.04
C LEU A 344 6.07 4.72 3.68
N GLY A 345 5.94 5.98 3.22
CA GLY A 345 4.83 6.84 3.64
C GLY A 345 3.47 6.22 3.32
N SER A 346 3.27 5.69 2.10
CA SER A 346 2.01 5.05 1.72
C SER A 346 1.71 3.78 2.53
N VAL A 347 2.73 3.06 2.97
CA VAL A 347 2.58 1.92 3.89
C VAL A 347 1.94 2.36 5.21
N LEU A 348 2.45 3.44 5.81
CA LEU A 348 1.88 4.02 7.03
C LEU A 348 0.50 4.63 6.78
N GLY A 349 0.32 5.29 5.64
CA GLY A 349 -0.98 5.84 5.24
C GLY A 349 -2.06 4.76 5.09
N ALA A 350 -1.72 3.61 4.49
CA ALA A 350 -2.62 2.47 4.38
C ALA A 350 -3.01 1.89 5.76
N LEU A 351 -2.03 1.80 6.68
CA LEU A 351 -2.29 1.40 8.07
C LEU A 351 -3.23 2.38 8.78
N ILE A 352 -3.01 3.69 8.62
CA ILE A 352 -3.88 4.73 9.20
C ILE A 352 -5.31 4.58 8.68
N MET A 353 -5.48 4.52 7.34
CA MET A 353 -6.80 4.40 6.72
C MET A 353 -7.53 3.14 7.18
N GLN A 354 -6.84 2.00 7.22
CA GLN A 354 -7.44 0.74 7.62
C GLN A 354 -7.71 0.66 9.13
N SER A 355 -6.88 1.32 9.95
CA SER A 355 -7.12 1.45 11.39
C SER A 355 -8.37 2.26 11.70
N ILE A 356 -8.59 3.36 10.96
CA ILE A 356 -9.82 4.17 11.07
C ILE A 356 -11.05 3.33 10.67
N ASP A 357 -10.96 2.63 9.53
CA ASP A 357 -12.06 1.80 9.03
C ASP A 357 -12.41 0.65 10.00
N SER A 358 -11.42 -0.07 10.49
CA SER A 358 -11.58 -1.15 11.48
C SER A 358 -12.14 -0.61 12.81
N GLY A 359 -11.65 0.53 13.28
CA GLY A 359 -12.16 1.16 14.51
C GLY A 359 -13.62 1.56 14.39
N MET A 360 -14.03 2.14 13.28
CA MET A 360 -15.43 2.47 13.00
C MET A 360 -16.31 1.22 12.91
N LEU A 361 -15.78 0.12 12.34
CA LEU A 361 -16.49 -1.15 12.24
C LEU A 361 -16.72 -1.76 13.62
N LEU A 362 -15.73 -1.74 14.51
CA LEU A 362 -15.85 -2.23 15.88
C LEU A 362 -16.87 -1.46 16.73
N LEU A 363 -17.04 -0.17 16.41
CA LEU A 363 -18.03 0.70 17.07
C LEU A 363 -19.42 0.64 16.41
N ASP A 364 -19.64 -0.30 15.49
CA ASP A 364 -20.90 -0.46 14.74
C ASP A 364 -21.37 0.83 14.03
N VAL A 365 -20.41 1.63 13.58
CA VAL A 365 -20.71 2.86 12.84
C VAL A 365 -21.33 2.51 11.50
N SER A 366 -22.49 3.08 11.20
CA SER A 366 -23.22 2.82 9.95
C SER A 366 -22.36 3.15 8.71
N ILE A 367 -22.55 2.39 7.63
CA ILE A 367 -21.76 2.51 6.40
C ILE A 367 -21.80 3.94 5.79
N GLY A 368 -22.94 4.63 5.92
CA GLY A 368 -23.08 6.01 5.45
C GLY A 368 -22.18 6.97 6.20
N VAL A 369 -22.13 6.87 7.54
CA VAL A 369 -21.26 7.70 8.38
C VAL A 369 -19.78 7.38 8.11
N ARG A 370 -19.42 6.10 7.90
CA ARG A 370 -18.06 5.68 7.53
C ARG A 370 -17.61 6.37 6.23
N TYR A 371 -18.45 6.41 5.19
CA TYR A 371 -18.13 7.12 3.94
C TYR A 371 -17.93 8.62 4.15
N VAL A 372 -18.75 9.25 4.99
CA VAL A 372 -18.58 10.69 5.34
C VAL A 372 -17.22 10.90 6.02
N ILE A 373 -16.88 10.09 7.02
CA ILE A 373 -15.62 10.20 7.75
C ILE A 373 -14.42 9.98 6.83
N ILE A 374 -14.42 8.93 5.99
CA ILE A 374 -13.36 8.64 5.04
C ILE A 374 -13.18 9.80 4.06
N GLY A 375 -14.26 10.36 3.53
CA GLY A 375 -14.21 11.53 2.67
C GLY A 375 -13.60 12.75 3.36
N GLN A 376 -13.96 13.02 4.63
CA GLN A 376 -13.39 14.12 5.41
C GLN A 376 -11.91 13.89 5.76
N VAL A 377 -11.51 12.66 6.04
CA VAL A 377 -10.10 12.30 6.26
C VAL A 377 -9.26 12.57 5.00
N LEU A 378 -9.77 12.22 3.83
CA LEU A 378 -9.10 12.54 2.56
C LEU A 378 -8.94 14.04 2.36
N ILE A 379 -10.01 14.81 2.57
CA ILE A 379 -9.96 16.29 2.45
C ILE A 379 -8.95 16.87 3.44
N ALA A 380 -9.01 16.45 4.71
CA ALA A 380 -8.10 16.92 5.73
C ALA A 380 -6.64 16.60 5.40
N ALA A 381 -6.36 15.41 4.86
CA ALA A 381 -5.02 15.02 4.42
C ALA A 381 -4.49 15.93 3.30
N VAL A 382 -5.33 16.24 2.31
CA VAL A 382 -4.95 17.14 1.19
C VAL A 382 -4.73 18.57 1.70
N VAL A 383 -5.60 19.07 2.56
CA VAL A 383 -5.46 20.41 3.17
C VAL A 383 -4.15 20.49 3.97
N PHE A 384 -3.87 19.45 4.76
CA PHE A 384 -2.61 19.37 5.52
C PHE A 384 -1.39 19.38 4.61
N ASP A 385 -1.36 18.60 3.52
CA ASP A 385 -0.23 18.59 2.57
C ASP A 385 -0.01 19.97 1.93
N VAL A 386 -1.07 20.63 1.50
CA VAL A 386 -1.01 21.99 0.92
C VAL A 386 -0.47 23.01 1.92
N LEU A 387 -0.96 22.99 3.16
CA LEU A 387 -0.50 23.91 4.21
C LEU A 387 0.96 23.62 4.57
N TYR A 388 1.31 22.37 4.77
CA TYR A 388 2.68 21.95 5.10
C TYR A 388 3.69 22.45 4.04
N ARG A 389 3.39 22.28 2.74
CA ARG A 389 4.26 22.77 1.65
C ARG A 389 4.39 24.29 1.64
N LYS A 390 3.31 25.01 1.90
CA LYS A 390 3.37 26.47 2.05
C LYS A 390 4.29 26.92 3.19
N PHE A 391 4.26 26.21 4.33
CA PHE A 391 5.12 26.53 5.48
C PHE A 391 6.60 26.13 5.28
N THR A 392 6.89 25.06 4.55
CA THR A 392 8.26 24.61 4.29
C THR A 392 8.93 25.32 3.12
N GLY A 393 8.20 26.15 2.38
CA GLY A 393 8.72 26.87 1.22
C GLY A 393 8.92 26.00 -0.03
N ASP A 394 8.42 24.77 -0.01
CA ASP A 394 8.37 23.87 -1.17
C ASP A 394 7.21 24.31 -2.10
N THR A 395 7.29 25.52 -2.64
CA THR A 395 6.35 25.99 -3.68
C THR A 395 6.69 25.29 -4.98
N VAL A 396 5.70 24.61 -5.55
CA VAL A 396 5.72 24.04 -6.90
C VAL A 396 5.80 25.14 -7.95
#